data_5e98d0d271c24d97ea491483a500e5dc
#
_entry.id   5e98d0d271c24d97ea491483a500e5dc
#
_cell.length_a   1.000
_cell.length_b   1.000
_cell.length_c   1.000
_cell.angle_alpha   90.00
_cell.angle_beta   90.00
_cell.angle_gamma   90.00
#
_symmetry.space_group_name_H-M   'P 1'
#
loop_
_entity.id
_entity.type
_entity.pdbx_description
1 polymer ?
#
loop_
_entity_poly.entity_id
_entity_poly.type
_entity_poly.pdbx_seq_one_letter_code
_entity_poly.pdbx_strand_id
1 'polypeptide(L)'
;MISTIIVKARYSGQMGVDMGKDRRPDDMVRITTPELADAFIEEQVSELREQIGDKKVLLALSGGVDSSVVAALLIKAIGQQLVCVHVNHGLLRKGEPEQVIEVFRNQMKANLIYVDASERFLGKLAGVTDPEEKRKIIGGEFIEVFAEEARKLDGIDFLAQGTIWPDILESEEGIKAHHNAGGLPEDMQFELVEPVKILFKDEVRMVGARLGLPDGMVYRQPFPGPGLGVRCPGAITRDRLEAVRESDAILREEFAKNGLEGKVWQYFTVVPDFKSTGIKDGKRAFEWSVIIRAVNTTDAMTATVENIPFELMCHIVDRITHEVPGVNRVLYDFTPKPTGTIEFE
;
A
#
# COMPACT_ATOMS: atom_id res chain seq x y z
N MET A 1 -4.69 -1.28 3.68
CA MET A 1 -6.04 -1.64 3.16
C MET A 1 -6.07 -2.99 2.43
N ILE A 2 -5.05 -3.44 1.72
CA ILE A 2 -4.95 -4.85 1.31
C ILE A 2 -4.74 -5.71 2.56
N SER A 3 -3.86 -5.32 3.48
CA SER A 3 -3.77 -5.91 4.84
C SER A 3 -5.11 -5.79 5.59
N THR A 4 -5.82 -4.66 5.49
CA THR A 4 -7.11 -4.42 6.16
C THR A 4 -8.28 -5.18 5.51
N ILE A 5 -8.27 -5.40 4.20
CA ILE A 5 -9.26 -6.26 3.52
C ILE A 5 -9.09 -7.72 3.97
N ILE A 6 -7.84 -8.14 4.18
CA ILE A 6 -7.50 -9.48 4.65
C ILE A 6 -7.84 -9.65 6.16
N VAL A 7 -7.69 -8.61 6.99
CA VAL A 7 -8.00 -8.65 8.43
C VAL A 7 -9.50 -8.65 8.73
N LYS A 8 -10.36 -8.06 7.89
CA LYS A 8 -11.82 -8.04 8.09
C LYS A 8 -12.51 -9.42 8.05
N ALA A 9 -11.78 -10.49 7.85
CA ALA A 9 -12.36 -11.83 7.68
C ALA A 9 -12.37 -12.74 8.93
N ARG A 10 -11.95 -12.31 10.14
CA ARG A 10 -11.52 -13.29 11.14
C ARG A 10 -12.31 -13.45 12.46
N TYR A 11 -13.35 -12.71 12.77
CA TYR A 11 -14.05 -12.90 14.05
C TYR A 11 -15.57 -13.11 13.95
N SER A 12 -16.02 -14.36 13.76
CA SER A 12 -17.33 -14.82 14.22
C SER A 12 -17.37 -16.34 14.44
N GLY A 13 -17.39 -16.75 15.69
CA GLY A 13 -17.99 -18.00 16.16
C GLY A 13 -17.04 -19.15 16.46
N GLN A 14 -16.58 -19.29 17.63
CA GLN A 14 -16.81 -20.33 18.64
C GLN A 14 -15.69 -20.38 19.69
N MET A 15 -16.16 -20.20 20.94
CA MET A 15 -15.62 -20.73 22.20
C MET A 15 -14.09 -20.99 22.33
N GLY A 16 -13.46 -20.18 23.22
CA GLY A 16 -12.24 -20.65 23.90
C GLY A 16 -10.96 -20.33 23.19
N VAL A 17 -10.89 -19.23 22.40
CA VAL A 17 -9.61 -18.70 21.96
C VAL A 17 -8.94 -18.01 23.15
N ASP A 18 -7.75 -18.46 23.50
CA ASP A 18 -6.89 -17.80 24.46
C ASP A 18 -6.52 -16.40 23.92
N MET A 19 -7.33 -15.41 24.27
CA MET A 19 -7.19 -14.00 23.85
C MET A 19 -5.84 -13.38 24.28
N GLY A 20 -5.08 -14.08 25.12
CA GLY A 20 -3.78 -13.61 25.62
C GLY A 20 -2.67 -13.61 24.57
N LYS A 21 -2.71 -14.47 23.56
CA LYS A 21 -1.65 -14.59 22.53
C LYS A 21 -1.82 -13.64 21.35
N ASP A 22 -3.02 -13.10 21.14
CA ASP A 22 -3.32 -12.21 19.99
C ASP A 22 -3.31 -10.73 20.37
N ARG A 23 -3.09 -10.41 21.65
CA ARG A 23 -3.05 -9.03 22.15
C ARG A 23 -1.63 -8.57 22.38
N ARG A 24 -1.37 -7.26 22.11
CA ARG A 24 -0.11 -6.64 22.53
C ARG A 24 0.02 -6.75 24.05
N PRO A 25 1.13 -7.30 24.59
CA PRO A 25 1.34 -7.33 26.02
C PRO A 25 1.31 -5.94 26.63
N ASP A 26 0.61 -5.76 27.77
CA ASP A 26 0.46 -4.46 28.42
C ASP A 26 1.82 -3.89 28.91
N ASP A 27 2.78 -4.76 29.18
CA ASP A 27 4.14 -4.45 29.61
C ASP A 27 5.16 -4.34 28.47
N MET A 28 4.73 -4.55 27.22
CA MET A 28 5.61 -4.43 26.06
C MET A 28 6.09 -2.99 25.87
N VAL A 29 7.40 -2.80 26.01
CA VAL A 29 8.05 -1.51 25.78
C VAL A 29 7.91 -1.12 24.31
N ARG A 30 7.65 0.17 24.06
CA ARG A 30 7.61 0.71 22.69
C ARG A 30 8.99 0.61 22.04
N ILE A 31 9.04 0.14 20.81
CA ILE A 31 10.28 0.08 20.02
C ILE A 31 10.60 1.48 19.49
N THR A 32 11.41 2.20 20.26
CA THR A 32 11.79 3.59 19.98
C THR A 32 13.29 3.75 19.70
N THR A 33 14.07 2.68 19.84
CA THR A 33 15.52 2.70 19.58
C THR A 33 15.95 1.56 18.66
N PRO A 34 17.08 1.70 17.96
CA PRO A 34 17.63 0.62 17.13
C PRO A 34 17.88 -0.68 17.90
N GLU A 35 18.34 -0.59 19.15
CA GLU A 35 18.64 -1.76 20.00
C GLU A 35 17.36 -2.55 20.32
N LEU A 36 16.25 -1.86 20.63
CA LEU A 36 14.96 -2.50 20.87
C LEU A 36 14.42 -3.16 19.60
N ALA A 37 14.63 -2.55 18.42
CA ALA A 37 14.25 -3.14 17.15
C ALA A 37 15.11 -4.39 16.83
N ASP A 38 16.42 -4.35 17.10
CA ASP A 38 17.28 -5.51 16.91
C ASP A 38 16.90 -6.67 17.83
N ALA A 39 16.58 -6.39 19.10
CA ALA A 39 16.10 -7.41 20.05
C ALA A 39 14.77 -8.04 19.58
N PHE A 40 13.82 -7.23 19.14
CA PHE A 40 12.56 -7.71 18.57
C PHE A 40 12.79 -8.60 17.33
N ILE A 41 13.70 -8.19 16.44
CA ILE A 41 14.03 -8.97 15.24
C ILE A 41 14.60 -10.34 15.62
N GLU A 42 15.52 -10.41 16.59
CA GLU A 42 16.11 -11.67 17.05
C GLU A 42 15.07 -12.61 17.66
N GLU A 43 14.20 -12.08 18.50
CA GLU A 43 13.11 -12.84 19.12
C GLU A 43 12.13 -13.37 18.06
N GLN A 44 11.62 -12.49 17.20
CA GLN A 44 10.67 -12.87 16.15
C GLN A 44 11.27 -13.87 15.15
N VAL A 45 12.51 -13.73 14.77
CA VAL A 45 13.19 -14.70 13.90
C VAL A 45 13.29 -16.07 14.56
N SER A 46 13.53 -16.14 15.89
CA SER A 46 13.56 -17.40 16.64
C SER A 46 12.17 -18.03 16.70
N GLU A 47 11.15 -17.27 17.05
CA GLU A 47 9.77 -17.75 17.10
C GLU A 47 9.25 -18.25 15.75
N LEU A 48 9.54 -17.49 14.67
CA LEU A 48 9.16 -17.88 13.32
C LEU A 48 9.81 -19.18 12.87
N ARG A 49 11.08 -19.42 13.23
CA ARG A 49 11.77 -20.68 12.95
C ARG A 49 11.14 -21.85 13.69
N GLU A 50 10.76 -21.66 14.95
CA GLU A 50 10.09 -22.69 15.74
C GLU A 50 8.69 -22.98 15.22
N GLN A 51 7.89 -21.95 14.91
CA GLN A 51 6.53 -22.08 14.41
C GLN A 51 6.46 -22.75 13.04
N ILE A 52 7.36 -22.38 12.13
CA ILE A 52 7.29 -22.78 10.72
C ILE A 52 8.03 -24.11 10.48
N GLY A 53 9.15 -24.34 11.17
CA GLY A 53 9.98 -25.52 10.97
C GLY A 53 10.48 -25.67 9.53
N ASP A 54 10.18 -26.81 8.91
CA ASP A 54 10.54 -27.13 7.53
C ASP A 54 9.45 -26.82 6.49
N LYS A 55 8.34 -26.25 6.93
CA LYS A 55 7.18 -25.91 6.09
C LYS A 55 7.39 -24.64 5.26
N LYS A 56 6.52 -24.43 4.26
CA LYS A 56 6.57 -23.27 3.38
C LYS A 56 5.53 -22.21 3.75
N VAL A 57 5.90 -20.97 3.55
CA VAL A 57 5.06 -19.80 3.82
C VAL A 57 4.80 -19.05 2.51
N LEU A 58 3.55 -18.68 2.28
CA LEU A 58 3.12 -17.79 1.19
C LEU A 58 2.86 -16.39 1.73
N LEU A 59 3.30 -15.37 1.02
CA LEU A 59 3.08 -13.96 1.36
C LEU A 59 2.62 -13.16 0.15
N ALA A 60 1.50 -12.45 0.27
CA ALA A 60 1.12 -11.40 -0.67
C ALA A 60 1.96 -10.15 -0.41
N LEU A 61 2.96 -9.91 -1.25
CA LEU A 61 3.89 -8.79 -1.13
C LEU A 61 3.36 -7.57 -1.89
N SER A 62 2.62 -6.70 -1.21
CA SER A 62 2.01 -5.51 -1.82
C SER A 62 3.01 -4.38 -2.14
N GLY A 63 4.24 -4.44 -1.61
CA GLY A 63 5.20 -3.33 -1.64
C GLY A 63 4.92 -2.24 -0.60
N GLY A 64 3.88 -2.36 0.23
CA GLY A 64 3.66 -1.54 1.42
C GLY A 64 4.66 -1.88 2.53
N VAL A 65 4.92 -0.94 3.46
CA VAL A 65 5.93 -1.14 4.50
C VAL A 65 5.66 -2.40 5.35
N ASP A 66 4.40 -2.68 5.71
CA ASP A 66 4.07 -3.81 6.59
C ASP A 66 4.40 -5.15 5.92
N SER A 67 3.90 -5.39 4.71
CA SER A 67 4.21 -6.61 3.95
C SER A 67 5.70 -6.73 3.64
N SER A 68 6.39 -5.61 3.46
CA SER A 68 7.84 -5.57 3.21
C SER A 68 8.65 -5.97 4.44
N VAL A 69 8.25 -5.50 5.63
CA VAL A 69 8.88 -5.88 6.90
C VAL A 69 8.61 -7.35 7.22
N VAL A 70 7.39 -7.84 7.00
CA VAL A 70 7.06 -9.27 7.14
C VAL A 70 7.91 -10.12 6.21
N ALA A 71 8.05 -9.72 4.92
CA ALA A 71 8.92 -10.41 3.98
C ALA A 71 10.37 -10.47 4.47
N ALA A 72 10.92 -9.33 4.92
CA ALA A 72 12.30 -9.26 5.39
C ALA A 72 12.56 -10.11 6.64
N LEU A 73 11.62 -10.13 7.61
CA LEU A 73 11.68 -11.00 8.79
C LEU A 73 11.67 -12.47 8.39
N LEU A 74 10.75 -12.87 7.52
CA LEU A 74 10.62 -14.25 7.06
C LEU A 74 11.83 -14.68 6.22
N ILE A 75 12.36 -13.81 5.35
CA ILE A 75 13.60 -14.11 4.62
C ILE A 75 14.75 -14.40 5.60
N LYS A 76 14.88 -13.59 6.67
CA LYS A 76 15.91 -13.79 7.70
C LYS A 76 15.68 -15.04 8.54
N ALA A 77 14.42 -15.42 8.77
CA ALA A 77 14.07 -16.59 9.55
C ALA A 77 14.19 -17.90 8.77
N ILE A 78 13.57 -18.01 7.60
CA ILE A 78 13.34 -19.27 6.87
C ILE A 78 13.86 -19.25 5.41
N GLY A 79 14.40 -18.12 4.94
CA GLY A 79 15.02 -18.02 3.62
C GLY A 79 14.10 -18.43 2.47
N GLN A 80 14.50 -19.45 1.70
CA GLN A 80 13.80 -19.91 0.50
C GLN A 80 12.47 -20.67 0.75
N GLN A 81 12.13 -20.97 2.00
CA GLN A 81 10.81 -21.52 2.36
C GLN A 81 9.71 -20.46 2.22
N LEU A 82 10.08 -19.15 2.21
CA LEU A 82 9.15 -18.07 1.91
C LEU A 82 8.95 -17.94 0.40
N VAL A 83 7.70 -17.98 -0.05
CA VAL A 83 7.28 -17.61 -1.41
C VAL A 83 6.52 -16.30 -1.36
N CYS A 84 7.05 -15.28 -1.99
CA CYS A 84 6.38 -13.98 -2.13
C CYS A 84 5.67 -13.89 -3.48
N VAL A 85 4.43 -13.43 -3.48
CA VAL A 85 3.69 -13.09 -4.71
C VAL A 85 3.44 -11.60 -4.75
N HIS A 86 3.99 -10.93 -5.77
CA HIS A 86 3.73 -9.52 -6.05
C HIS A 86 2.88 -9.38 -7.29
N VAL A 87 1.67 -8.81 -7.13
CA VAL A 87 0.73 -8.57 -8.22
C VAL A 87 0.79 -7.12 -8.64
N ASN A 88 1.20 -6.88 -9.89
CA ASN A 88 1.03 -5.59 -10.54
C ASN A 88 -0.38 -5.52 -11.14
N HIS A 89 -1.26 -4.78 -10.50
CA HIS A 89 -2.64 -4.55 -10.93
C HIS A 89 -2.79 -3.33 -11.86
N GLY A 90 -1.69 -2.74 -12.31
CA GLY A 90 -1.71 -1.58 -13.22
C GLY A 90 -2.05 -0.24 -12.55
N LEU A 91 -2.40 -0.23 -11.26
CA LEU A 91 -2.77 0.98 -10.50
C LEU A 91 -1.69 1.40 -9.49
N LEU A 92 -0.49 0.83 -9.61
CA LEU A 92 0.67 1.21 -8.80
C LEU A 92 1.29 2.52 -9.32
N ARG A 93 2.03 3.20 -8.45
CA ARG A 93 2.81 4.40 -8.83
C ARG A 93 3.95 4.03 -9.77
N LYS A 94 4.48 5.04 -10.44
CA LYS A 94 5.65 4.89 -11.32
C LYS A 94 6.84 4.29 -10.56
N GLY A 95 7.39 3.20 -11.10
CA GLY A 95 8.57 2.53 -10.57
C GLY A 95 8.34 1.61 -9.35
N GLU A 96 7.12 1.51 -8.80
CA GLU A 96 6.87 0.65 -7.64
C GLU A 96 7.07 -0.84 -7.91
N PRO A 97 6.54 -1.43 -9.01
CA PRO A 97 6.79 -2.85 -9.30
C PRO A 97 8.26 -3.16 -9.45
N GLU A 98 9.00 -2.30 -10.16
CA GLU A 98 10.44 -2.43 -10.38
C GLU A 98 11.22 -2.35 -9.07
N GLN A 99 10.83 -1.45 -8.17
CA GLN A 99 11.44 -1.32 -6.85
C GLN A 99 11.25 -2.60 -6.01
N VAL A 100 10.05 -3.19 -6.02
CA VAL A 100 9.77 -4.45 -5.31
C VAL A 100 10.65 -5.57 -5.85
N ILE A 101 10.76 -5.70 -7.17
CA ILE A 101 11.61 -6.70 -7.82
C ILE A 101 13.07 -6.48 -7.44
N GLU A 102 13.56 -5.24 -7.52
CA GLU A 102 14.95 -4.91 -7.21
C GLU A 102 15.30 -5.25 -5.75
N VAL A 103 14.48 -4.83 -4.80
CA VAL A 103 14.74 -5.06 -3.38
C VAL A 103 14.61 -6.55 -3.03
N PHE A 104 13.49 -7.16 -3.34
CA PHE A 104 13.22 -8.51 -2.83
C PHE A 104 13.86 -9.61 -3.67
N ARG A 105 13.80 -9.54 -5.00
CA ARG A 105 14.41 -10.57 -5.85
C ARG A 105 15.91 -10.40 -5.99
N ASN A 106 16.36 -9.17 -6.29
CA ASN A 106 17.77 -8.96 -6.66
C ASN A 106 18.69 -8.77 -5.44
N GLN A 107 18.27 -7.98 -4.44
CA GLN A 107 19.08 -7.69 -3.26
C GLN A 107 18.89 -8.74 -2.17
N MET A 108 17.64 -8.99 -1.73
CA MET A 108 17.33 -9.91 -0.63
C MET A 108 17.27 -11.39 -1.05
N LYS A 109 17.34 -11.69 -2.36
CA LYS A 109 17.27 -13.06 -2.92
C LYS A 109 16.04 -13.85 -2.52
N ALA A 110 14.91 -13.16 -2.35
CA ALA A 110 13.63 -13.78 -2.06
C ALA A 110 13.16 -14.66 -3.23
N ASN A 111 12.42 -15.71 -2.92
CA ASN A 111 11.66 -16.46 -3.90
C ASN A 111 10.41 -15.64 -4.26
N LEU A 112 10.54 -14.75 -5.25
CA LEU A 112 9.53 -13.78 -5.66
C LEU A 112 8.89 -14.17 -6.99
N ILE A 113 7.58 -14.43 -6.96
CA ILE A 113 6.72 -14.56 -8.13
C ILE A 113 6.15 -13.16 -8.43
N TYR A 114 6.46 -12.63 -9.61
CA TYR A 114 5.89 -11.39 -10.11
C TYR A 114 4.81 -11.70 -11.14
N VAL A 115 3.62 -11.14 -10.92
CA VAL A 115 2.46 -11.32 -11.79
C VAL A 115 2.05 -9.97 -12.35
N ASP A 116 2.16 -9.78 -13.65
CA ASP A 116 1.55 -8.63 -14.31
C ASP A 116 0.10 -8.98 -14.70
N ALA A 117 -0.83 -8.46 -13.92
CA ALA A 117 -2.26 -8.59 -14.13
C ALA A 117 -2.92 -7.27 -14.59
N SER A 118 -2.13 -6.27 -14.99
CA SER A 118 -2.60 -4.91 -15.29
C SER A 118 -3.75 -4.87 -16.29
N GLU A 119 -3.65 -5.63 -17.38
CA GLU A 119 -4.71 -5.70 -18.39
C GLU A 119 -6.01 -6.30 -17.86
N ARG A 120 -5.90 -7.30 -16.99
CA ARG A 120 -7.04 -7.97 -16.37
C ARG A 120 -7.80 -7.02 -15.43
N PHE A 121 -7.10 -6.29 -14.58
CA PHE A 121 -7.72 -5.28 -13.69
C PHE A 121 -8.34 -4.13 -14.47
N LEU A 122 -7.59 -3.55 -15.40
CA LEU A 122 -8.08 -2.43 -16.21
C LEU A 122 -9.27 -2.82 -17.08
N GLY A 123 -9.30 -4.06 -17.57
CA GLY A 123 -10.43 -4.60 -18.33
C GLY A 123 -11.71 -4.69 -17.49
N LYS A 124 -11.62 -5.16 -16.24
CA LYS A 124 -12.77 -5.23 -15.32
C LYS A 124 -13.23 -3.84 -14.81
N LEU A 125 -12.32 -2.87 -14.75
CA LEU A 125 -12.62 -1.49 -14.33
C LEU A 125 -13.13 -0.61 -15.47
N ALA A 126 -13.16 -1.10 -16.70
CA ALA A 126 -13.58 -0.31 -17.86
C ALA A 126 -15.03 0.18 -17.71
N GLY A 127 -15.22 1.50 -17.72
CA GLY A 127 -16.54 2.14 -17.58
C GLY A 127 -17.11 2.18 -16.16
N VAL A 128 -16.43 1.63 -15.17
CA VAL A 128 -16.87 1.66 -13.76
C VAL A 128 -16.58 3.04 -13.18
N THR A 129 -17.61 3.72 -12.68
CA THR A 129 -17.52 5.09 -12.13
C THR A 129 -17.76 5.17 -10.64
N ASP A 130 -18.48 4.20 -10.07
CA ASP A 130 -18.78 4.17 -8.64
C ASP A 130 -17.55 3.77 -7.81
N PRO A 131 -17.14 4.58 -6.81
CA PRO A 131 -15.93 4.32 -6.02
C PRO A 131 -15.96 3.00 -5.24
N GLU A 132 -17.11 2.62 -4.70
CA GLU A 132 -17.23 1.36 -3.95
C GLU A 132 -17.18 0.14 -4.88
N GLU A 133 -17.76 0.25 -6.06
CA GLU A 133 -17.67 -0.80 -7.08
C GLU A 133 -16.22 -0.98 -7.55
N LYS A 134 -15.49 0.12 -7.80
CA LYS A 134 -14.04 0.05 -8.10
C LYS A 134 -13.26 -0.68 -7.00
N ARG A 135 -13.48 -0.33 -5.72
CA ARG A 135 -12.81 -0.98 -4.59
C ARG A 135 -13.11 -2.47 -4.51
N LYS A 136 -14.37 -2.86 -4.72
CA LYS A 136 -14.79 -4.27 -4.72
C LYS A 136 -14.15 -5.05 -5.87
N ILE A 137 -14.13 -4.50 -7.07
CA ILE A 137 -13.49 -5.12 -8.23
C ILE A 137 -11.99 -5.29 -7.97
N ILE A 138 -11.30 -4.25 -7.53
CA ILE A 138 -9.85 -4.30 -7.28
C ILE A 138 -9.52 -5.32 -6.18
N GLY A 139 -10.26 -5.28 -5.08
CA GLY A 139 -10.05 -6.22 -3.96
C GLY A 139 -10.36 -7.67 -4.34
N GLY A 140 -11.48 -7.91 -4.99
CA GLY A 140 -11.89 -9.25 -5.43
C GLY A 140 -10.93 -9.83 -6.46
N GLU A 141 -10.54 -9.03 -7.45
CA GLU A 141 -9.62 -9.47 -8.49
C GLU A 141 -8.22 -9.78 -7.96
N PHE A 142 -7.76 -8.99 -6.97
CA PHE A 142 -6.49 -9.27 -6.29
C PHE A 142 -6.52 -10.65 -5.62
N ILE A 143 -7.60 -10.97 -4.92
CA ILE A 143 -7.78 -12.29 -4.26
C ILE A 143 -7.78 -13.41 -5.29
N GLU A 144 -8.49 -13.24 -6.42
CA GLU A 144 -8.54 -14.24 -7.49
C GLU A 144 -7.16 -14.50 -8.09
N VAL A 145 -6.43 -13.45 -8.47
CA VAL A 145 -5.07 -13.57 -9.04
C VAL A 145 -4.12 -14.22 -8.04
N PHE A 146 -4.18 -13.80 -6.78
CA PHE A 146 -3.35 -14.39 -5.72
C PHE A 146 -3.66 -15.88 -5.50
N ALA A 147 -4.95 -16.25 -5.46
CA ALA A 147 -5.38 -17.63 -5.30
C ALA A 147 -4.97 -18.50 -6.50
N GLU A 148 -5.04 -17.98 -7.73
CA GLU A 148 -4.56 -18.66 -8.93
C GLU A 148 -3.05 -18.98 -8.84
N GLU A 149 -2.25 -18.03 -8.37
CA GLU A 149 -0.81 -18.27 -8.18
C GLU A 149 -0.54 -19.25 -7.03
N ALA A 150 -1.26 -19.12 -5.92
CA ALA A 150 -1.13 -20.03 -4.78
C ALA A 150 -1.45 -21.49 -5.14
N ARG A 151 -2.46 -21.73 -6.01
CA ARG A 151 -2.81 -23.10 -6.47
C ARG A 151 -1.73 -23.75 -7.35
N LYS A 152 -0.81 -22.97 -7.92
CA LYS A 152 0.33 -23.51 -8.68
C LYS A 152 1.48 -23.97 -7.80
N LEU A 153 1.40 -23.71 -6.49
CA LEU A 153 2.44 -23.97 -5.52
C LEU A 153 2.09 -25.21 -4.70
N ASP A 154 3.03 -26.14 -4.58
CA ASP A 154 2.88 -27.34 -3.76
C ASP A 154 3.46 -27.15 -2.38
N GLY A 155 2.77 -27.68 -1.36
CA GLY A 155 3.26 -27.77 0.01
C GLY A 155 3.36 -26.41 0.71
N ILE A 156 2.41 -25.53 0.48
CA ILE A 156 2.24 -24.31 1.27
C ILE A 156 1.36 -24.61 2.47
N ASP A 157 1.89 -24.44 3.66
CA ASP A 157 1.18 -24.66 4.93
C ASP A 157 0.72 -23.36 5.59
N PHE A 158 1.46 -22.28 5.39
CA PHE A 158 1.24 -21.00 6.06
C PHE A 158 0.98 -19.86 5.09
N LEU A 159 0.11 -18.93 5.52
CA LEU A 159 -0.09 -17.62 4.89
C LEU A 159 0.42 -16.53 5.83
N ALA A 160 1.39 -15.76 5.39
CA ALA A 160 1.86 -14.60 6.14
C ALA A 160 1.05 -13.33 5.83
N GLN A 161 0.79 -12.53 6.86
CA GLN A 161 0.06 -11.26 6.75
C GLN A 161 0.78 -10.14 7.48
N GLY A 162 0.65 -8.93 6.94
CA GLY A 162 1.20 -7.69 7.51
C GLY A 162 0.22 -6.97 8.43
N THR A 163 -0.58 -7.70 9.21
CA THR A 163 -1.45 -7.16 10.25
C THR A 163 -0.61 -6.42 11.29
N ILE A 164 -1.03 -5.23 11.69
CA ILE A 164 -0.40 -4.44 12.76
C ILE A 164 -1.38 -4.15 13.88
N TRP A 165 -0.89 -3.68 15.03
CA TRP A 165 -1.73 -3.47 16.21
C TRP A 165 -2.93 -2.55 16.00
N PRO A 166 -2.83 -1.42 15.27
CA PRO A 166 -4.01 -0.60 14.95
C PRO A 166 -5.10 -1.36 14.17
N ASP A 167 -4.73 -2.30 13.27
CA ASP A 167 -5.71 -3.10 12.52
C ASP A 167 -6.53 -4.01 13.45
N ILE A 168 -5.89 -4.52 14.51
CA ILE A 168 -6.54 -5.35 15.54
C ILE A 168 -7.50 -4.50 16.36
N LEU A 169 -7.09 -3.32 16.82
CA LEU A 169 -7.95 -2.41 17.59
C LEU A 169 -9.18 -1.98 16.80
N GLU A 170 -9.04 -1.62 15.53
CA GLU A 170 -10.16 -1.28 14.66
C GLU A 170 -11.13 -2.45 14.46
N SER A 171 -10.65 -3.68 14.53
CA SER A 171 -11.47 -4.90 14.43
C SER A 171 -12.25 -5.19 15.71
N GLU A 172 -11.70 -4.88 16.89
CA GLU A 172 -12.35 -5.05 18.20
C GLU A 172 -13.48 -4.03 18.42
N GLU A 173 -13.39 -2.82 17.86
CA GLU A 173 -14.38 -1.74 18.03
C GLU A 173 -15.69 -1.94 17.24
N GLY A 174 -15.92 -3.10 16.62
CA GLY A 174 -17.25 -3.49 16.12
C GLY A 174 -17.47 -3.41 14.62
N ILE A 175 -16.42 -3.42 13.81
CA ILE A 175 -16.52 -3.65 12.37
C ILE A 175 -16.40 -5.15 12.12
N LYS A 176 -17.56 -5.79 11.94
CA LYS A 176 -17.80 -7.22 11.77
C LYS A 176 -16.66 -7.97 11.08
N ALA A 177 -16.06 -8.85 11.84
CA ALA A 177 -15.23 -9.94 11.35
C ALA A 177 -16.01 -10.86 10.41
N HIS A 178 -15.54 -11.07 9.22
CA HIS A 178 -15.96 -12.17 8.35
C HIS A 178 -14.86 -13.22 8.31
N HIS A 179 -15.26 -14.44 8.66
CA HIS A 179 -14.39 -15.62 8.66
C HIS A 179 -14.02 -16.01 7.25
N ASN A 180 -12.83 -15.81 6.89
CA ASN A 180 -11.97 -16.67 6.06
C ASN A 180 -10.60 -15.99 5.92
N ALA A 181 -9.50 -16.71 5.93
CA ALA A 181 -8.16 -16.16 5.79
C ALA A 181 -8.09 -15.31 4.49
N GLY A 182 -8.28 -13.98 4.63
CA GLY A 182 -8.14 -13.04 3.53
C GLY A 182 -9.15 -13.11 2.39
N GLY A 183 -10.32 -13.73 2.58
CA GLY A 183 -11.27 -13.92 1.47
C GLY A 183 -10.78 -14.93 0.43
N LEU A 184 -9.75 -15.70 0.73
CA LEU A 184 -9.32 -16.81 -0.11
C LEU A 184 -10.43 -17.86 -0.23
N PRO A 185 -10.50 -18.58 -1.36
CA PRO A 185 -11.45 -19.66 -1.56
C PRO A 185 -11.41 -20.71 -0.43
N GLU A 186 -12.56 -21.30 -0.09
CA GLU A 186 -12.70 -22.27 1.01
C GLU A 186 -11.82 -23.53 0.86
N ASP A 187 -11.40 -23.83 -0.36
CA ASP A 187 -10.49 -24.93 -0.70
C ASP A 187 -9.04 -24.64 -0.29
N MET A 188 -8.72 -23.40 0.14
CA MET A 188 -7.39 -22.99 0.56
C MET A 188 -7.36 -22.74 2.06
N GLN A 189 -6.85 -23.71 2.80
CA GLN A 189 -6.69 -23.62 4.25
C GLN A 189 -5.22 -23.48 4.61
N PHE A 190 -4.85 -22.31 5.17
CA PHE A 190 -3.50 -22.03 5.65
C PHE A 190 -3.54 -21.68 7.13
N GLU A 191 -2.50 -22.07 7.86
CA GLU A 191 -2.22 -21.48 9.16
C GLU A 191 -1.68 -20.05 8.96
N LEU A 192 -2.02 -19.10 9.86
CA LEU A 192 -1.57 -17.73 9.72
C LEU A 192 -0.27 -17.46 10.47
N VAL A 193 0.55 -16.63 9.84
CA VAL A 193 1.76 -16.05 10.42
C VAL A 193 1.67 -14.53 10.34
N GLU A 194 1.64 -13.86 11.50
CA GLU A 194 1.46 -12.41 11.62
C GLU A 194 2.57 -11.79 12.50
N PRO A 195 3.81 -11.69 11.98
CA PRO A 195 4.99 -11.39 12.80
C PRO A 195 5.00 -9.99 13.42
N VAL A 196 4.21 -9.08 12.88
CA VAL A 196 4.21 -7.66 13.30
C VAL A 196 2.88 -7.22 13.92
N LYS A 197 1.99 -8.19 14.25
CA LYS A 197 0.63 -7.90 14.74
C LYS A 197 0.55 -7.09 16.02
N ILE A 198 1.60 -7.12 16.83
CA ILE A 198 1.69 -6.38 18.09
C ILE A 198 2.37 -5.02 17.94
N LEU A 199 2.82 -4.64 16.75
CA LEU A 199 3.55 -3.40 16.51
C LEU A 199 2.63 -2.27 16.04
N PHE A 200 2.95 -1.06 16.47
CA PHE A 200 2.44 0.16 15.86
C PHE A 200 3.20 0.50 14.57
N LYS A 201 2.65 1.38 13.76
CA LYS A 201 3.22 1.73 12.45
C LYS A 201 4.64 2.30 12.50
N ASP A 202 4.94 3.10 13.50
CA ASP A 202 6.26 3.67 13.73
C ASP A 202 7.28 2.61 14.15
N GLU A 203 6.85 1.63 14.95
CA GLU A 203 7.67 0.47 15.34
C GLU A 203 7.98 -0.42 14.14
N VAL A 204 6.99 -0.69 13.27
CA VAL A 204 7.19 -1.42 12.01
C VAL A 204 8.24 -0.74 11.13
N ARG A 205 8.20 0.60 11.03
CA ARG A 205 9.21 1.36 10.28
C ARG A 205 10.61 1.23 10.90
N MET A 206 10.73 1.31 12.21
CA MET A 206 12.00 1.13 12.91
C MET A 206 12.58 -0.27 12.64
N VAL A 207 11.77 -1.30 12.76
CA VAL A 207 12.14 -2.69 12.45
C VAL A 207 12.55 -2.84 10.98
N GLY A 208 11.80 -2.23 10.05
CA GLY A 208 12.11 -2.25 8.62
C GLY A 208 13.47 -1.63 8.28
N ALA A 209 13.78 -0.48 8.89
CA ALA A 209 15.08 0.15 8.73
C ALA A 209 16.22 -0.74 9.26
N ARG A 210 16.02 -1.43 10.39
CA ARG A 210 17.02 -2.37 10.95
C ARG A 210 17.18 -3.63 10.13
N LEU A 211 16.15 -4.06 9.40
CA LEU A 211 16.21 -5.17 8.46
C LEU A 211 16.90 -4.82 7.13
N GLY A 212 17.31 -3.56 6.94
CA GLY A 212 18.00 -3.08 5.75
C GLY A 212 17.09 -2.77 4.57
N LEU A 213 15.79 -2.57 4.80
CA LEU A 213 14.89 -2.09 3.75
C LEU A 213 15.24 -0.63 3.39
N PRO A 214 15.15 -0.24 2.10
CA PRO A 214 15.43 1.12 1.68
C PRO A 214 14.50 2.16 2.34
N ASP A 215 15.03 3.33 2.69
CA ASP A 215 14.28 4.42 3.30
C ASP A 215 13.02 4.80 2.51
N GLY A 216 13.12 4.88 1.18
CA GLY A 216 11.98 5.16 0.31
C GLY A 216 10.87 4.10 0.34
N MET A 217 11.11 2.92 0.93
CA MET A 217 10.11 1.89 1.18
C MET A 217 9.59 1.95 2.63
N VAL A 218 10.48 2.18 3.59
CA VAL A 218 10.17 2.23 5.03
C VAL A 218 9.38 3.49 5.39
N TYR A 219 9.84 4.65 4.92
CA TYR A 219 9.28 5.96 5.28
C TYR A 219 8.34 6.55 4.24
N ARG A 220 7.93 5.74 3.26
CA ARG A 220 6.97 6.17 2.23
C ARG A 220 5.68 6.73 2.85
N GLN A 221 5.14 7.76 2.21
CA GLN A 221 3.83 8.28 2.57
C GLN A 221 2.72 7.23 2.37
N PRO A 222 1.57 7.34 3.06
CA PRO A 222 0.43 6.45 2.85
C PRO A 222 0.04 6.35 1.37
N PHE A 223 -0.34 5.14 0.96
CA PHE A 223 -0.86 4.87 -0.38
C PHE A 223 -2.09 3.97 -0.27
N PRO A 224 -3.22 4.33 -0.89
CA PRO A 224 -4.45 3.59 -0.73
C PRO A 224 -4.37 2.20 -1.36
N GLY A 225 -5.09 1.23 -0.80
CA GLY A 225 -5.13 -0.14 -1.31
C GLY A 225 -5.55 -0.25 -2.78
N PRO A 226 -6.58 0.49 -3.25
CA PRO A 226 -6.95 0.52 -4.65
C PRO A 226 -5.94 1.25 -5.56
N GLY A 227 -4.84 1.73 -5.01
CA GLY A 227 -3.80 2.42 -5.76
C GLY A 227 -4.28 3.73 -6.41
N LEU A 228 -3.76 4.01 -7.60
CA LEU A 228 -4.14 5.19 -8.39
C LEU A 228 -5.61 5.17 -8.87
N GLY A 229 -6.31 4.04 -8.71
CA GLY A 229 -7.71 3.92 -9.11
C GLY A 229 -8.64 4.92 -8.42
N VAL A 230 -8.39 5.26 -7.14
CA VAL A 230 -9.14 6.27 -6.38
C VAL A 230 -8.65 7.71 -6.62
N ARG A 231 -7.63 7.87 -7.45
CA ARG A 231 -7.10 9.17 -7.91
C ARG A 231 -7.48 9.48 -9.36
N CYS A 232 -8.35 8.65 -9.93
CA CYS A 232 -9.03 8.87 -11.21
C CYS A 232 -10.55 8.92 -10.97
N PRO A 233 -11.11 9.97 -10.33
CA PRO A 233 -12.54 10.08 -10.10
C PRO A 233 -13.35 9.92 -11.40
N GLY A 234 -14.39 9.05 -11.35
CA GLY A 234 -15.08 8.58 -12.55
C GLY A 234 -14.42 7.34 -13.18
N ALA A 235 -14.74 7.01 -14.45
CA ALA A 235 -14.19 5.83 -15.11
C ALA A 235 -12.67 5.95 -15.30
N ILE A 236 -11.92 4.89 -15.00
CA ILE A 236 -10.48 4.84 -15.23
C ILE A 236 -10.22 4.65 -16.72
N THR A 237 -9.48 5.57 -17.33
CA THR A 237 -8.97 5.44 -18.70
C THR A 237 -7.43 5.41 -18.67
N ARG A 238 -6.82 4.79 -19.69
CA ARG A 238 -5.35 4.63 -19.71
C ARG A 238 -4.61 5.96 -19.75
N ASP A 239 -5.11 6.90 -20.52
CA ASP A 239 -4.53 8.25 -20.64
C ASP A 239 -4.63 9.03 -19.34
N ARG A 240 -5.75 8.94 -18.59
CA ARG A 240 -5.90 9.56 -17.27
C ARG A 240 -5.03 8.89 -16.22
N LEU A 241 -4.99 7.56 -16.22
CA LEU A 241 -4.15 6.80 -15.31
C LEU A 241 -2.66 7.12 -15.50
N GLU A 242 -2.23 7.26 -16.76
CA GLU A 242 -0.86 7.66 -17.06
C GLU A 242 -0.60 9.09 -16.62
N ALA A 243 -1.55 10.01 -16.84
CA ALA A 243 -1.44 11.39 -16.38
C ALA A 243 -1.33 11.49 -14.84
N VAL A 244 -2.10 10.68 -14.10
CA VAL A 244 -1.93 10.58 -12.63
C VAL A 244 -0.55 10.05 -12.28
N ARG A 245 -0.10 8.97 -12.91
CA ARG A 245 1.19 8.31 -12.61
C ARG A 245 2.37 9.23 -12.82
N GLU A 246 2.39 9.93 -13.95
CA GLU A 246 3.48 10.84 -14.30
C GLU A 246 3.43 12.13 -13.44
N SER A 247 2.27 12.73 -13.27
CA SER A 247 2.13 13.95 -12.44
C SER A 247 2.45 13.68 -10.96
N ASP A 248 2.04 12.53 -10.41
CA ASP A 248 2.38 12.11 -9.06
C ASP A 248 3.90 11.88 -8.90
N ALA A 249 4.55 11.32 -9.91
CA ALA A 249 6.00 11.13 -9.91
C ALA A 249 6.75 12.47 -9.88
N ILE A 250 6.33 13.46 -10.68
CA ILE A 250 6.89 14.81 -10.69
C ILE A 250 6.70 15.48 -9.33
N LEU A 251 5.48 15.40 -8.77
CA LEU A 251 5.18 16.00 -7.46
C LEU A 251 6.06 15.42 -6.36
N ARG A 252 6.21 14.09 -6.32
CA ARG A 252 7.05 13.41 -5.32
C ARG A 252 8.53 13.77 -5.49
N GLU A 253 9.02 13.83 -6.71
CA GLU A 253 10.40 14.23 -7.00
C GLU A 253 10.68 15.66 -6.50
N GLU A 254 9.79 16.62 -6.79
CA GLU A 254 9.97 18.01 -6.37
C GLU A 254 9.83 18.17 -4.85
N PHE A 255 8.94 17.43 -4.20
CA PHE A 255 8.85 17.42 -2.73
C PHE A 255 10.13 16.88 -2.08
N ALA A 256 10.69 15.79 -2.60
CA ALA A 256 11.96 15.25 -2.11
C ALA A 256 13.12 16.24 -2.30
N LYS A 257 13.29 16.83 -3.50
CA LYS A 257 14.34 17.84 -3.79
C LYS A 257 14.26 19.05 -2.89
N ASN A 258 13.06 19.46 -2.48
CA ASN A 258 12.84 20.64 -1.66
C ASN A 258 12.69 20.31 -0.16
N GLY A 259 13.01 19.09 0.27
CA GLY A 259 13.02 18.66 1.66
C GLY A 259 11.63 18.67 2.31
N LEU A 260 10.56 18.45 1.55
CA LEU A 260 9.18 18.31 2.01
C LEU A 260 8.79 16.84 2.23
N GLU A 261 9.53 15.90 1.67
CA GLU A 261 9.37 14.48 1.94
C GLU A 261 9.57 14.20 3.43
N GLY A 262 8.64 13.44 4.03
CA GLY A 262 8.63 13.16 5.47
C GLY A 262 8.15 14.32 6.36
N LYS A 263 8.03 15.55 5.84
CA LYS A 263 7.45 16.71 6.55
C LYS A 263 5.97 16.88 6.26
N VAL A 264 5.57 16.65 5.01
CA VAL A 264 4.16 16.62 4.60
C VAL A 264 3.66 15.19 4.71
N TRP A 265 2.58 14.99 5.45
CA TRP A 265 2.09 13.64 5.79
C TRP A 265 1.67 12.85 4.56
N GLN A 266 0.88 13.47 3.65
CA GLN A 266 0.49 12.86 2.37
C GLN A 266 0.31 13.94 1.31
N TYR A 267 0.82 13.68 0.11
CA TYR A 267 0.68 14.52 -1.06
C TYR A 267 0.62 13.67 -2.32
N PHE A 268 -0.23 14.06 -3.25
CA PHE A 268 -0.50 13.30 -4.46
C PHE A 268 -1.20 14.13 -5.52
N THR A 269 -1.34 13.59 -6.70
CA THR A 269 -2.13 14.16 -7.78
C THR A 269 -3.38 13.34 -8.06
N VAL A 270 -4.41 14.00 -8.57
CA VAL A 270 -5.69 13.44 -8.97
C VAL A 270 -5.99 13.94 -10.38
N VAL A 271 -6.49 13.08 -11.26
CA VAL A 271 -6.97 13.47 -12.59
C VAL A 271 -8.46 13.15 -12.68
N PRO A 272 -9.33 14.12 -12.39
CA PRO A 272 -10.78 13.93 -12.48
C PRO A 272 -11.24 13.81 -13.94
N ASP A 273 -12.46 13.32 -14.14
CA ASP A 273 -13.04 13.12 -15.46
C ASP A 273 -13.58 14.42 -16.06
N PHE A 274 -12.70 15.42 -16.15
CA PHE A 274 -13.00 16.63 -16.92
C PHE A 274 -11.76 17.20 -17.62
N LYS A 275 -12.00 17.81 -18.79
CA LYS A 275 -10.98 18.48 -19.59
C LYS A 275 -11.21 19.98 -19.58
N SER A 276 -10.14 20.73 -19.79
CA SER A 276 -10.17 22.19 -19.93
C SER A 276 -9.54 22.64 -21.24
N THR A 277 -9.96 23.83 -21.71
CA THR A 277 -9.31 24.49 -22.84
C THR A 277 -7.99 25.12 -22.43
N GLY A 278 -6.97 24.89 -23.24
CA GLY A 278 -5.66 25.49 -23.12
C GLY A 278 -5.07 25.82 -24.48
N ILE A 279 -3.83 26.28 -24.49
CA ILE A 279 -3.03 26.51 -25.70
C ILE A 279 -1.75 25.71 -25.54
N LYS A 280 -1.45 24.84 -26.52
CA LYS A 280 -0.24 24.03 -26.58
C LYS A 280 0.38 24.18 -27.98
N ASP A 281 1.66 24.52 -28.05
CA ASP A 281 2.36 24.77 -29.32
C ASP A 281 1.63 25.77 -30.24
N GLY A 282 1.07 26.83 -29.64
CA GLY A 282 0.32 27.87 -30.35
C GLY A 282 -1.05 27.45 -30.87
N LYS A 283 -1.53 26.24 -30.54
CA LYS A 283 -2.85 25.72 -30.96
C LYS A 283 -3.76 25.52 -29.77
N ARG A 284 -5.06 25.65 -30.01
CA ARG A 284 -6.08 25.33 -28.99
C ARG A 284 -6.04 23.81 -28.69
N ALA A 285 -5.91 23.48 -27.40
CA ALA A 285 -5.94 22.12 -26.88
C ALA A 285 -7.11 21.96 -25.90
N PHE A 286 -7.67 20.74 -25.81
CA PHE A 286 -8.69 20.37 -24.84
C PHE A 286 -8.22 19.10 -24.13
N GLU A 287 -7.61 19.29 -22.95
CA GLU A 287 -6.84 18.27 -22.25
C GLU A 287 -7.24 18.15 -20.78
N TRP A 288 -6.73 17.15 -20.10
CA TRP A 288 -7.03 16.85 -18.70
C TRP A 288 -6.53 17.94 -17.77
N SER A 289 -7.23 18.06 -16.66
CA SER A 289 -6.80 18.87 -15.51
C SER A 289 -6.26 17.96 -14.42
N VAL A 290 -5.16 18.35 -13.80
CA VAL A 290 -4.56 17.69 -12.64
C VAL A 290 -4.89 18.50 -11.40
N ILE A 291 -5.27 17.83 -10.31
CA ILE A 291 -5.43 18.45 -8.99
C ILE A 291 -4.28 17.96 -8.12
N ILE A 292 -3.57 18.88 -7.51
CA ILE A 292 -2.59 18.59 -6.46
C ILE A 292 -3.29 18.66 -5.11
N ARG A 293 -3.05 17.68 -4.27
CA ARG A 293 -3.48 17.64 -2.87
C ARG A 293 -2.29 17.36 -1.97
N ALA A 294 -2.11 18.18 -0.93
CA ALA A 294 -1.10 17.98 0.10
C ALA A 294 -1.69 18.33 1.47
N VAL A 295 -1.59 17.39 2.41
CA VAL A 295 -2.24 17.50 3.73
C VAL A 295 -1.34 17.00 4.85
N ASN A 296 -1.58 17.56 6.04
CA ASN A 296 -1.00 17.12 7.29
C ASN A 296 -2.09 16.66 8.26
N THR A 297 -1.80 15.60 8.99
CA THR A 297 -2.67 15.04 10.02
C THR A 297 -1.86 14.30 11.06
N THR A 298 -2.42 14.17 12.26
CA THR A 298 -1.87 13.35 13.35
C THR A 298 -2.63 12.04 13.55
N ASP A 299 -3.91 12.03 13.23
CA ASP A 299 -4.86 10.95 13.56
C ASP A 299 -5.64 10.41 12.35
N ALA A 300 -5.41 10.99 11.18
CA ALA A 300 -6.19 10.76 9.95
C ALA A 300 -7.70 11.11 10.05
N MET A 301 -8.19 11.51 11.21
CA MET A 301 -9.59 11.93 11.43
C MET A 301 -9.80 13.37 11.00
N THR A 302 -8.82 14.23 11.30
CA THR A 302 -8.78 15.62 10.86
C THR A 302 -7.53 15.84 10.02
N ALA A 303 -7.59 16.70 9.01
CA ALA A 303 -6.44 17.05 8.20
C ALA A 303 -6.46 18.53 7.79
N THR A 304 -5.31 19.16 7.85
CA THR A 304 -5.08 20.51 7.37
C THR A 304 -4.37 20.47 6.03
N VAL A 305 -4.62 21.48 5.21
CA VAL A 305 -3.95 21.64 3.91
C VAL A 305 -2.55 22.20 4.13
N GLU A 306 -1.56 21.65 3.41
CA GLU A 306 -0.19 22.13 3.46
C GLU A 306 -0.04 23.47 2.70
N ASN A 307 0.76 24.36 3.26
CA ASN A 307 1.13 25.61 2.60
C ASN A 307 2.42 25.42 1.77
N ILE A 308 2.26 24.98 0.53
CA ILE A 308 3.40 24.82 -0.38
C ILE A 308 3.89 26.20 -0.84
N PRO A 309 5.21 26.50 -0.81
CA PRO A 309 5.75 27.75 -1.32
C PRO A 309 5.30 28.01 -2.76
N PHE A 310 4.81 29.21 -3.03
CA PHE A 310 4.22 29.57 -4.34
C PHE A 310 5.16 29.32 -5.52
N GLU A 311 6.44 29.66 -5.37
CA GLU A 311 7.46 29.45 -6.41
C GLU A 311 7.66 27.97 -6.73
N LEU A 312 7.68 27.11 -5.69
CA LEU A 312 7.74 25.67 -5.88
C LEU A 312 6.48 25.14 -6.57
N MET A 313 5.30 25.66 -6.19
CA MET A 313 4.06 25.30 -6.85
C MET A 313 4.08 25.67 -8.33
N CYS A 314 4.54 26.89 -8.67
CA CYS A 314 4.69 27.30 -10.06
C CYS A 314 5.65 26.39 -10.84
N HIS A 315 6.76 25.98 -10.24
CA HIS A 315 7.70 25.05 -10.86
C HIS A 315 7.09 23.67 -11.09
N ILE A 316 6.36 23.13 -10.11
CA ILE A 316 5.64 21.84 -10.26
C ILE A 316 4.59 21.94 -11.38
N VAL A 317 3.83 23.02 -11.44
CA VAL A 317 2.83 23.28 -12.49
C VAL A 317 3.48 23.32 -13.87
N ASP A 318 4.61 24.02 -14.00
CA ASP A 318 5.36 24.11 -15.24
C ASP A 318 5.83 22.74 -15.72
N ARG A 319 6.42 21.95 -14.84
CA ARG A 319 6.83 20.57 -15.14
C ARG A 319 5.66 19.69 -15.56
N ILE A 320 4.57 19.68 -14.79
CA ILE A 320 3.41 18.82 -15.09
C ILE A 320 2.81 19.17 -16.45
N THR A 321 2.64 20.46 -16.76
CA THR A 321 2.01 20.88 -18.03
C THR A 321 2.89 20.66 -19.25
N HIS A 322 4.22 20.62 -19.09
CA HIS A 322 5.16 20.39 -20.17
C HIS A 322 5.57 18.92 -20.33
N GLU A 323 5.75 18.21 -19.21
CA GLU A 323 6.28 16.84 -19.22
C GLU A 323 5.17 15.78 -19.32
N VAL A 324 3.93 16.07 -18.82
CA VAL A 324 2.84 15.08 -18.82
C VAL A 324 1.96 15.24 -20.07
N PRO A 325 1.93 14.25 -20.97
CA PRO A 325 1.10 14.31 -22.16
C PRO A 325 -0.40 14.42 -21.83
N GLY A 326 -1.12 15.25 -22.60
CA GLY A 326 -2.57 15.40 -22.45
C GLY A 326 -3.04 16.16 -21.20
N VAL A 327 -2.14 16.91 -20.57
CA VAL A 327 -2.43 17.77 -19.42
C VAL A 327 -2.12 19.24 -19.78
N ASN A 328 -3.07 20.13 -19.51
CA ASN A 328 -2.92 21.58 -19.78
C ASN A 328 -3.29 22.49 -18.60
N ARG A 329 -3.68 21.90 -17.47
CA ARG A 329 -4.11 22.67 -16.30
C ARG A 329 -3.78 21.94 -14.99
N VAL A 330 -3.31 22.71 -14.00
CA VAL A 330 -3.11 22.21 -12.64
C VAL A 330 -3.89 23.07 -11.66
N LEU A 331 -4.55 22.44 -10.72
CA LEU A 331 -5.34 23.02 -9.63
C LEU A 331 -4.73 22.58 -8.30
N TYR A 332 -5.03 23.30 -7.21
CA TYR A 332 -4.66 22.89 -5.86
C TYR A 332 -5.92 22.80 -4.99
N ASP A 333 -6.10 21.69 -4.28
CA ASP A 333 -7.24 21.49 -3.40
C ASP A 333 -6.96 22.03 -1.98
N PHE A 334 -7.65 23.10 -1.61
CA PHE A 334 -7.58 23.76 -0.31
C PHE A 334 -8.59 23.22 0.72
N THR A 335 -9.27 22.13 0.45
CA THR A 335 -10.32 21.62 1.34
C THR A 335 -9.72 20.83 2.51
N PRO A 336 -9.96 21.21 3.79
CA PRO A 336 -9.53 20.42 4.93
C PRO A 336 -10.41 19.17 5.14
N LYS A 337 -9.99 18.29 6.01
CA LYS A 337 -10.83 17.23 6.55
C LYS A 337 -11.20 17.55 8.02
N PRO A 338 -12.48 17.59 8.42
CA PRO A 338 -13.64 17.73 7.55
C PRO A 338 -13.65 19.10 6.86
N THR A 339 -14.37 19.42 5.81
CA THR A 339 -15.52 18.72 5.20
C THR A 339 -15.16 17.73 4.09
N GLY A 340 -13.96 17.89 3.49
CA GLY A 340 -13.46 16.91 2.53
C GLY A 340 -12.97 15.62 3.21
N THR A 341 -12.51 14.69 2.39
CA THR A 341 -11.74 13.51 2.79
C THR A 341 -10.26 13.71 2.44
N ILE A 342 -9.38 12.79 2.79
CA ILE A 342 -7.98 12.84 2.35
C ILE A 342 -7.91 12.43 0.88
N GLU A 343 -8.32 11.21 0.54
CA GLU A 343 -8.45 10.76 -0.84
C GLU A 343 -9.76 11.27 -1.46
N PHE A 344 -9.84 11.32 -2.79
CA PHE A 344 -11.01 11.83 -3.53
C PHE A 344 -12.12 10.78 -3.68
N GLU A 345 -11.73 9.48 -3.68
CA GLU A 345 -12.67 8.36 -3.72
C GLU A 345 -12.36 7.32 -2.64
#